data_36cc84f46809267e0fd148ca714f4528
#
_entry.id   36cc84f46809267e0fd148ca714f4528
#
_cell.length_a   1.000
_cell.length_b   1.000
_cell.length_c   1.000
_cell.angle_alpha   90.00
_cell.angle_beta   90.00
_cell.angle_gamma   90.00
#
_symmetry.space_group_name_H-M   'P 1'
#
loop_
_entity.id
_entity.type
_entity.pdbx_description
1 polymer ?
#
loop_
_entity_poly.entity_id
_entity_poly.type
_entity_poly.pdbx_seq_one_letter_code
_entity_poly.pdbx_strand_id
1 'polypeptide(L)'
;MLRAIQRATEYRARIAKDIKNAVRVHLIDTCGDSSPSSIQEYVDLLLENGKARYMWKTTDLESLTGTFEGLFLAPYIIAGISSHLEMTAGLPDELTVSTYPQGALALATVAAERALKGWVNGRDTIGEDLSNKKNEEFSETLWGTATKTVMTSIKKISAKKWQKILSAVTEAIPQVHSTPKLCKAASVDTEDARALAYEPNSD
;
A
#
# COMPACT_ATOMS: atom_id res chain seq x y z
N MET A 1 -6.90 -21.08 16.15
CA MET A 1 -5.59 -20.44 16.11
C MET A 1 -5.03 -20.29 14.69
N LEU A 2 -4.95 -21.35 13.88
CA LEU A 2 -4.43 -21.30 12.49
C LEU A 2 -5.08 -20.24 11.60
N ARG A 3 -6.41 -20.07 11.64
CA ARG A 3 -7.12 -19.06 10.81
C ARG A 3 -6.74 -17.60 11.14
N ALA A 4 -6.43 -17.29 12.41
CA ALA A 4 -6.01 -15.94 12.79
C ALA A 4 -4.60 -15.61 12.26
N ILE A 5 -3.68 -16.58 12.33
CA ILE A 5 -2.32 -16.44 11.79
C ILE A 5 -2.38 -16.27 10.27
N GLN A 6 -3.19 -17.06 9.59
CA GLN A 6 -3.38 -16.96 8.14
C GLN A 6 -3.89 -15.57 7.75
N ARG A 7 -4.94 -15.07 8.40
CA ARG A 7 -5.48 -13.72 8.13
C ARG A 7 -4.45 -12.62 8.38
N ALA A 8 -3.66 -12.71 9.44
CA ALA A 8 -2.59 -11.75 9.71
C ALA A 8 -1.49 -11.77 8.63
N THR A 9 -1.21 -12.94 8.06
CA THR A 9 -0.25 -13.09 6.96
C THR A 9 -0.82 -12.51 5.67
N GLU A 10 -2.07 -12.82 5.34
CA GLU A 10 -2.77 -12.28 4.17
C GLU A 10 -2.89 -10.75 4.23
N TYR A 11 -3.21 -10.20 5.40
CA TYR A 11 -3.26 -8.77 5.66
C TYR A 11 -1.92 -8.09 5.35
N ARG A 12 -0.81 -8.61 5.91
CA ARG A 12 0.52 -8.06 5.67
C ARG A 12 0.95 -8.17 4.21
N ALA A 13 0.64 -9.31 3.59
CA ALA A 13 0.96 -9.54 2.18
C ALA A 13 0.21 -8.57 1.25
N ARG A 14 -1.07 -8.27 1.54
CA ARG A 14 -1.86 -7.31 0.77
C ARG A 14 -1.26 -5.91 0.86
N ILE A 15 -1.01 -5.40 2.07
CA ILE A 15 -0.38 -4.09 2.26
C ILE A 15 0.97 -4.01 1.51
N ALA A 16 1.81 -5.02 1.66
CA ALA A 16 3.11 -5.05 1.00
C ALA A 16 2.99 -5.04 -0.53
N LYS A 17 2.02 -5.77 -1.10
CA LYS A 17 1.73 -5.77 -2.54
C LYS A 17 1.29 -4.40 -3.04
N ASP A 18 0.37 -3.75 -2.33
CA ASP A 18 -0.18 -2.46 -2.74
C ASP A 18 0.90 -1.37 -2.67
N ILE A 19 1.75 -1.42 -1.64
CA ILE A 19 2.92 -0.53 -1.53
C ILE A 19 3.93 -0.78 -2.64
N LYS A 20 4.24 -2.04 -2.97
CA LYS A 20 5.13 -2.37 -4.09
C LYS A 20 4.62 -1.75 -5.40
N ASN A 21 3.33 -1.87 -5.66
CA ASN A 21 2.71 -1.27 -6.84
C ASN A 21 2.79 0.26 -6.81
N ALA A 22 2.51 0.88 -5.65
CA ALA A 22 2.58 2.33 -5.50
C ALA A 22 4.02 2.87 -5.63
N VAL A 23 5.02 2.16 -5.13
CA VAL A 23 6.45 2.49 -5.33
C VAL A 23 6.78 2.43 -6.82
N ARG A 24 6.37 1.36 -7.51
CA ARG A 24 6.61 1.22 -8.96
C ARG A 24 6.02 2.40 -9.73
N VAL A 25 4.75 2.74 -9.49
CA VAL A 25 4.08 3.88 -10.15
C VAL A 25 4.83 5.17 -9.86
N HIS A 26 5.14 5.43 -8.59
CA HIS A 26 5.87 6.63 -8.17
C HIS A 26 7.24 6.77 -8.86
N LEU A 27 8.01 5.69 -8.95
CA LEU A 27 9.32 5.71 -9.60
C LEU A 27 9.21 6.02 -11.11
N ILE A 28 8.24 5.39 -11.79
CA ILE A 28 8.00 5.62 -13.21
C ILE A 28 7.53 7.06 -13.45
N ASP A 29 6.60 7.57 -12.66
CA ASP A 29 6.04 8.92 -12.82
C ASP A 29 7.09 10.01 -12.52
N THR A 30 7.98 9.76 -11.53
CA THR A 30 8.99 10.74 -11.11
C THR A 30 10.21 10.77 -12.02
N CYS A 31 10.65 9.60 -12.51
CA CYS A 31 11.86 9.51 -13.34
C CYS A 31 11.61 9.75 -14.84
N GLY A 32 10.35 9.94 -15.26
CA GLY A 32 9.94 10.40 -16.60
C GLY A 32 10.19 9.38 -17.72
N ASP A 33 11.41 9.16 -18.12
CA ASP A 33 11.78 8.28 -19.24
C ASP A 33 12.06 6.83 -18.82
N SER A 34 11.86 6.51 -17.54
CA SER A 34 11.99 5.16 -16.97
C SER A 34 13.35 4.48 -17.24
N SER A 35 14.42 5.26 -17.49
CA SER A 35 15.74 4.66 -17.66
C SER A 35 16.22 4.00 -16.36
N PRO A 36 16.83 2.81 -16.43
CA PRO A 36 17.31 2.14 -15.23
C PRO A 36 18.28 2.98 -14.40
N SER A 37 19.12 3.80 -15.05
CA SER A 37 20.07 4.68 -14.36
C SER A 37 19.38 5.81 -13.59
N SER A 38 18.40 6.46 -14.17
CA SER A 38 17.64 7.52 -13.50
C SER A 38 16.85 6.98 -12.29
N ILE A 39 16.26 5.81 -12.44
CA ILE A 39 15.55 5.14 -11.34
C ILE A 39 16.53 4.77 -10.23
N GLN A 40 17.69 4.20 -10.57
CA GLN A 40 18.72 3.85 -9.59
C GLN A 40 19.18 5.06 -8.80
N GLU A 41 19.55 6.16 -9.47
CA GLU A 41 20.01 7.39 -8.82
C GLU A 41 18.94 7.94 -7.85
N TYR A 42 17.69 7.95 -8.27
CA TYR A 42 16.59 8.41 -7.42
C TYR A 42 16.37 7.49 -6.20
N VAL A 43 16.43 6.18 -6.39
CA VAL A 43 16.30 5.20 -5.30
C VAL A 43 17.47 5.31 -4.31
N ASP A 44 18.70 5.50 -4.79
CA ASP A 44 19.88 5.69 -3.95
C ASP A 44 19.73 6.95 -3.07
N LEU A 45 19.17 8.02 -3.64
CA LEU A 45 18.82 9.22 -2.89
C LEU A 45 17.76 8.97 -1.81
N LEU A 46 16.69 8.26 -2.15
CA LEU A 46 15.62 7.93 -1.20
C LEU A 46 16.10 7.05 -0.03
N LEU A 47 17.02 6.13 -0.32
CA LEU A 47 17.59 5.18 0.65
C LEU A 47 18.87 5.68 1.32
N GLU A 48 19.30 6.91 1.04
CA GLU A 48 20.55 7.46 1.61
C GLU A 48 20.60 7.26 3.14
N ASN A 49 21.69 6.64 3.59
CA ASN A 49 21.87 6.28 4.98
C ASN A 49 21.69 7.47 5.94
N GLY A 50 20.90 7.27 6.98
CA GLY A 50 20.65 8.26 8.03
C GLY A 50 19.64 9.36 7.69
N LYS A 51 19.21 9.48 6.42
CA LYS A 51 18.26 10.54 6.03
C LYS A 51 16.81 10.04 5.90
N ALA A 52 16.61 8.75 5.64
CA ALA A 52 15.28 8.12 5.50
C ALA A 52 14.31 8.96 4.64
N ARG A 53 14.82 9.48 3.50
CA ARG A 53 14.06 10.41 2.64
C ARG A 53 12.78 9.79 2.10
N TYR A 54 12.77 8.48 1.92
CA TYR A 54 11.59 7.71 1.48
C TYR A 54 10.36 7.85 2.39
N MET A 55 10.52 8.36 3.61
CA MET A 55 9.39 8.58 4.52
C MET A 55 8.68 9.92 4.27
N TRP A 56 9.30 10.82 3.51
CA TRP A 56 8.82 12.19 3.36
C TRP A 56 8.02 12.37 2.08
N LYS A 57 7.16 13.36 2.07
CA LYS A 57 6.45 13.76 0.86
C LYS A 57 7.48 14.36 -0.11
N THR A 58 7.87 13.56 -1.09
CA THR A 58 8.75 14.01 -2.19
C THR A 58 7.92 14.10 -3.46
N THR A 59 8.06 15.20 -4.18
CA THR A 59 7.36 15.44 -5.44
C THR A 59 8.32 15.48 -6.62
N ASP A 60 9.60 15.72 -6.36
CA ASP A 60 10.64 15.87 -7.38
C ASP A 60 12.04 15.66 -6.80
N LEU A 61 13.04 15.61 -7.67
CA LEU A 61 14.45 15.47 -7.28
C LEU A 61 14.96 16.69 -6.50
N GLU A 62 14.47 17.89 -6.80
CA GLU A 62 14.88 19.13 -6.16
C GLU A 62 14.41 19.17 -4.70
N SER A 63 13.24 18.63 -4.39
CA SER A 63 12.73 18.53 -3.02
C SER A 63 13.59 17.63 -2.13
N LEU A 64 14.41 16.74 -2.71
CA LEU A 64 15.31 15.85 -1.95
C LEU A 64 16.57 16.56 -1.44
N THR A 65 16.91 17.74 -1.95
CA THR A 65 18.09 18.53 -1.53
C THR A 65 17.76 19.59 -0.51
N GLY A 66 16.48 19.91 -0.31
CA GLY A 66 15.97 20.96 0.57
C GLY A 66 15.54 20.47 1.96
N THR A 67 14.71 21.27 2.59
CA THR A 67 14.04 20.93 3.86
C THR A 67 12.93 19.93 3.61
N PHE A 68 13.00 18.80 4.30
CA PHE A 68 11.97 17.75 4.17
C PHE A 68 10.67 18.15 4.89
N GLU A 69 9.57 18.10 4.18
CA GLU A 69 8.23 18.28 4.72
C GLU A 69 7.38 17.01 4.58
N GLY A 70 6.38 16.90 5.41
CA GLY A 70 5.41 15.80 5.26
C GLY A 70 5.96 14.41 5.58
N LEU A 71 6.65 14.25 6.73
CA LEU A 71 7.07 12.93 7.22
C LEU A 71 5.88 11.95 7.24
N PHE A 72 6.04 10.74 6.70
CA PHE A 72 5.03 9.71 6.47
C PHE A 72 3.94 10.07 5.44
N LEU A 73 4.15 11.09 4.63
CA LEU A 73 3.24 11.48 3.56
C LEU A 73 3.74 11.07 2.16
N ALA A 74 4.76 10.22 2.06
CA ALA A 74 5.17 9.65 0.78
C ALA A 74 3.98 8.89 0.13
N PRO A 75 3.73 9.05 -1.19
CA PRO A 75 2.53 8.50 -1.84
C PRO A 75 2.34 7.01 -1.61
N TYR A 76 3.42 6.24 -1.65
CA TYR A 76 3.38 4.79 -1.44
C TYR A 76 3.12 4.40 0.03
N ILE A 77 3.49 5.24 1.01
CA ILE A 77 3.13 5.02 2.43
C ILE A 77 1.63 5.29 2.60
N ILE A 78 1.13 6.36 2.01
CA ILE A 78 -0.31 6.70 2.01
C ILE A 78 -1.12 5.57 1.39
N ALA A 79 -0.68 5.00 0.26
CA ALA A 79 -1.34 3.85 -0.37
C ALA A 79 -1.42 2.64 0.57
N GLY A 80 -0.37 2.37 1.34
CA GLY A 80 -0.39 1.27 2.32
C GLY A 80 -1.37 1.49 3.47
N ILE A 81 -1.51 2.73 3.94
CA ILE A 81 -2.51 3.08 4.96
C ILE A 81 -3.93 3.03 4.38
N SER A 82 -4.13 3.47 3.13
CA SER A 82 -5.42 3.35 2.43
C SER A 82 -5.87 1.89 2.36
N SER A 83 -4.98 0.98 1.96
CA SER A 83 -5.23 -0.46 1.99
C SER A 83 -5.65 -0.97 3.37
N HIS A 84 -4.99 -0.48 4.44
CA HIS A 84 -5.37 -0.84 5.80
C HIS A 84 -6.79 -0.38 6.13
N LEU A 85 -7.13 0.88 5.86
CA LEU A 85 -8.45 1.42 6.16
C LEU A 85 -9.55 0.71 5.38
N GLU A 86 -9.31 0.38 4.10
CA GLU A 86 -10.23 -0.42 3.29
C GLU A 86 -10.48 -1.82 3.90
N MET A 87 -9.42 -2.50 4.34
CA MET A 87 -9.52 -3.83 4.93
C MET A 87 -10.19 -3.84 6.31
N THR A 88 -10.15 -2.72 7.02
CA THR A 88 -10.74 -2.56 8.34
C THR A 88 -12.11 -1.87 8.31
N ALA A 89 -12.52 -1.35 7.14
CA ALA A 89 -13.83 -0.77 6.95
C ALA A 89 -14.93 -1.79 7.30
N GLY A 90 -15.85 -1.38 8.16
CA GLY A 90 -16.96 -2.25 8.62
C GLY A 90 -16.60 -3.21 9.77
N LEU A 91 -15.40 -3.13 10.34
CA LEU A 91 -15.15 -3.79 11.61
C LEU A 91 -15.91 -3.07 12.74
N PRO A 92 -16.46 -3.82 13.72
CA PRO A 92 -17.06 -3.24 14.91
C PRO A 92 -16.08 -2.32 15.65
N ASP A 93 -16.58 -1.21 16.20
CA ASP A 93 -15.76 -0.21 16.91
C ASP A 93 -14.99 -0.81 18.10
N GLU A 94 -15.55 -1.87 18.73
CA GLU A 94 -14.89 -2.58 19.83
C GLU A 94 -13.56 -3.25 19.41
N LEU A 95 -13.39 -3.51 18.11
CA LEU A 95 -12.16 -4.08 17.54
C LEU A 95 -11.18 -3.00 17.09
N THR A 96 -11.59 -1.75 17.04
CA THR A 96 -10.72 -0.60 16.73
C THR A 96 -10.09 -0.06 18.02
N VAL A 97 -9.09 -0.79 18.53
CA VAL A 97 -8.47 -0.53 19.84
C VAL A 97 -7.66 0.78 19.89
N SER A 98 -7.38 1.41 18.78
CA SER A 98 -6.52 2.59 18.71
C SER A 98 -7.12 3.68 17.81
N THR A 99 -7.13 4.91 18.31
CA THR A 99 -7.54 6.10 17.53
C THR A 99 -6.68 6.30 16.28
N TYR A 100 -5.45 5.81 16.29
CA TYR A 100 -4.50 5.95 15.19
C TYR A 100 -3.92 4.60 14.78
N PRO A 101 -3.85 4.28 13.48
CA PRO A 101 -3.35 3.00 12.97
C PRO A 101 -1.81 2.93 12.98
N GLN A 102 -1.19 3.06 14.16
CA GLN A 102 0.27 3.13 14.33
C GLN A 102 0.98 1.90 13.74
N GLY A 103 0.43 0.71 13.99
CA GLY A 103 1.00 -0.54 13.47
C GLY A 103 0.94 -0.64 11.94
N ALA A 104 -0.16 -0.18 11.34
CA ALA A 104 -0.29 -0.12 9.88
C ALA A 104 0.70 0.89 9.27
N LEU A 105 0.89 2.06 9.90
CA LEU A 105 1.86 3.05 9.45
C LEU A 105 3.30 2.50 9.53
N ALA A 106 3.66 1.80 10.61
CA ALA A 106 4.96 1.16 10.72
C ALA A 106 5.17 0.09 9.65
N LEU A 107 4.17 -0.76 9.43
CA LEU A 107 4.20 -1.79 8.40
C LEU A 107 4.34 -1.16 7.00
N ALA A 108 3.55 -0.12 6.70
CA ALA A 108 3.62 0.58 5.42
C ALA A 108 5.00 1.19 5.18
N THR A 109 5.57 1.84 6.19
CA THR A 109 6.90 2.46 6.09
C THR A 109 8.00 1.45 5.81
N VAL A 110 8.00 0.33 6.52
CA VAL A 110 9.01 -0.73 6.33
C VAL A 110 8.80 -1.48 5.01
N ALA A 111 7.55 -1.67 4.59
CA ALA A 111 7.25 -2.26 3.28
C ALA A 111 7.70 -1.35 2.12
N ALA A 112 7.59 -0.03 2.28
CA ALA A 112 8.09 0.94 1.30
C ALA A 112 9.62 0.88 1.17
N GLU A 113 10.33 0.87 2.30
CA GLU A 113 11.79 0.69 2.29
C GLU A 113 12.21 -0.59 1.57
N ARG A 114 11.52 -1.69 1.87
CA ARG A 114 11.79 -2.97 1.22
C ARG A 114 11.51 -2.92 -0.28
N ALA A 115 10.38 -2.33 -0.68
CA ALA A 115 10.05 -2.20 -2.09
C ALA A 115 11.11 -1.38 -2.84
N LEU A 116 11.57 -0.26 -2.28
CA LEU A 116 12.64 0.56 -2.85
C LEU A 116 13.96 -0.19 -2.95
N LYS A 117 14.32 -1.00 -1.95
CA LYS A 117 15.51 -1.86 -2.00
C LYS A 117 15.50 -2.85 -3.16
N GLY A 118 14.33 -3.22 -3.64
CA GLY A 118 14.19 -4.03 -4.85
C GLY A 118 14.48 -3.28 -6.15
N TRP A 119 14.66 -1.95 -6.10
CA TRP A 119 14.92 -1.09 -7.26
C TRP A 119 16.34 -0.49 -7.28
N VAL A 120 17.23 -0.89 -6.38
CA VAL A 120 18.61 -0.35 -6.29
C VAL A 120 19.44 -0.53 -7.56
N ASN A 121 19.02 -1.40 -8.47
CA ASN A 121 19.64 -1.59 -9.78
C ASN A 121 18.82 -0.94 -10.93
N GLY A 122 17.89 -0.05 -10.59
CA GLY A 122 17.01 0.60 -11.56
C GLY A 122 15.94 -0.31 -12.19
N ARG A 123 15.80 -1.54 -11.69
CA ARG A 123 14.80 -2.53 -12.14
C ARG A 123 14.15 -3.19 -10.95
N ASP A 124 12.88 -3.59 -11.09
CA ASP A 124 12.18 -4.36 -10.06
C ASP A 124 12.74 -5.79 -9.99
N THR A 125 13.58 -6.04 -9.00
CA THR A 125 14.15 -7.37 -8.75
C THR A 125 13.37 -8.17 -7.71
N ILE A 126 12.31 -7.60 -7.13
CA ILE A 126 11.48 -8.31 -6.14
C ILE A 126 10.66 -9.38 -6.87
N GLY A 127 11.00 -10.64 -6.62
CA GLY A 127 10.32 -11.80 -7.21
C GLY A 127 11.06 -12.44 -8.39
N GLU A 128 12.16 -11.87 -8.89
CA GLU A 128 12.97 -12.48 -9.96
C GLU A 128 13.83 -13.65 -9.45
N ASP A 129 14.26 -13.60 -8.20
CA ASP A 129 15.07 -14.65 -7.58
C ASP A 129 14.21 -15.62 -6.77
N LEU A 130 13.72 -16.66 -7.44
CA LEU A 130 12.94 -17.73 -6.82
C LEU A 130 13.71 -18.51 -5.74
N SER A 131 15.05 -18.40 -5.69
CA SER A 131 15.90 -19.02 -4.68
C SER A 131 15.84 -18.30 -3.33
N ASN A 132 15.48 -17.03 -3.33
CA ASN A 132 15.45 -16.16 -2.15
C ASN A 132 14.04 -15.91 -1.57
N LYS A 133 13.03 -16.74 -1.91
CA LYS A 133 11.65 -16.60 -1.38
C LYS A 133 11.59 -16.42 0.15
N LYS A 134 12.53 -17.00 0.90
CA LYS A 134 12.61 -16.83 2.35
C LYS A 134 12.95 -15.39 2.78
N ASN A 135 13.68 -14.63 1.95
CA ASN A 135 14.02 -13.24 2.23
C ASN A 135 12.89 -12.27 1.86
N GLU A 136 11.90 -12.74 1.09
CA GLU A 136 10.76 -11.93 0.65
C GLU A 136 9.61 -11.92 1.66
N GLU A 137 9.57 -12.89 2.58
CA GLU A 137 8.52 -12.93 3.58
C GLU A 137 8.62 -11.75 4.55
N PHE A 138 7.49 -11.12 4.82
CA PHE A 138 7.36 -10.09 5.84
C PHE A 138 7.35 -10.75 7.22
N SER A 139 8.52 -11.29 7.64
CA SER A 139 8.70 -12.02 8.89
C SER A 139 9.23 -11.11 10.00
N GLU A 140 8.93 -11.44 11.25
CA GLU A 140 9.47 -10.72 12.40
C GLU A 140 11.00 -10.79 12.45
N THR A 141 11.58 -11.91 12.05
CA THR A 141 13.03 -12.13 12.01
C THR A 141 13.74 -11.14 11.09
N LEU A 142 13.18 -10.86 9.92
CA LEU A 142 13.81 -10.00 8.94
C LEU A 142 13.47 -8.51 9.14
N TRP A 143 12.23 -8.21 9.52
CA TRP A 143 11.70 -6.85 9.53
C TRP A 143 11.29 -6.32 10.90
N GLY A 144 11.31 -7.17 11.92
CA GLY A 144 10.87 -6.80 13.28
C GLY A 144 11.69 -5.67 13.88
N THR A 145 13.02 -5.67 13.69
CA THR A 145 13.89 -4.60 14.17
C THR A 145 13.60 -3.27 13.47
N ALA A 146 13.50 -3.26 12.15
CA ALA A 146 13.15 -2.06 11.38
C ALA A 146 11.77 -1.50 11.81
N THR A 147 10.78 -2.38 11.98
CA THR A 147 9.44 -2.00 12.46
C THR A 147 9.49 -1.39 13.85
N LYS A 148 10.24 -1.96 14.78
CA LYS A 148 10.42 -1.40 16.14
C LYS A 148 11.08 -0.03 16.11
N THR A 149 12.07 0.17 15.26
CA THR A 149 12.75 1.46 15.08
C THR A 149 11.79 2.52 14.56
N VAL A 150 11.04 2.22 13.50
CA VAL A 150 10.04 3.13 12.93
C VAL A 150 8.93 3.44 13.94
N MET A 151 8.47 2.45 14.71
CA MET A 151 7.48 2.66 15.78
C MET A 151 7.93 3.68 16.82
N THR A 152 9.22 3.81 17.09
CA THR A 152 9.75 4.82 18.01
C THR A 152 9.48 6.23 17.51
N SER A 153 9.60 6.47 16.20
CA SER A 153 9.26 7.75 15.56
C SER A 153 7.75 7.96 15.49
N ILE A 154 6.99 6.92 15.18
CA ILE A 154 5.52 6.98 15.06
C ILE A 154 4.86 7.35 16.40
N LYS A 155 5.35 6.82 17.52
CA LYS A 155 4.85 7.15 18.86
C LYS A 155 5.01 8.63 19.24
N LYS A 156 5.88 9.36 18.56
CA LYS A 156 6.12 10.80 18.76
C LYS A 156 5.24 11.68 17.88
N ILE A 157 4.42 11.10 17.02
CA ILE A 157 3.55 11.86 16.11
C ILE A 157 2.45 12.55 16.92
N SER A 158 2.33 13.88 16.75
CA SER A 158 1.25 14.65 17.35
C SER A 158 -0.11 14.38 16.70
N ALA A 159 -1.20 14.63 17.43
CA ALA A 159 -2.56 14.51 16.91
C ALA A 159 -2.76 15.33 15.61
N LYS A 160 -2.23 16.56 15.55
CA LYS A 160 -2.29 17.41 14.34
C LYS A 160 -1.63 16.74 13.14
N LYS A 161 -0.51 16.05 13.34
CA LYS A 161 0.18 15.35 12.26
C LYS A 161 -0.56 14.09 11.84
N TRP A 162 -1.16 13.36 12.78
CA TRP A 162 -2.03 12.23 12.47
C TRP A 162 -3.23 12.68 11.62
N GLN A 163 -3.85 13.80 11.94
CA GLN A 163 -4.93 14.37 11.11
C GLN A 163 -4.47 14.62 9.67
N LYS A 164 -3.26 15.19 9.48
CA LYS A 164 -2.71 15.39 8.13
C LYS A 164 -2.51 14.07 7.37
N ILE A 165 -2.00 13.03 8.05
CA ILE A 165 -1.81 11.71 7.44
C ILE A 165 -3.17 11.12 7.05
N LEU A 166 -4.15 11.14 7.96
CA LEU A 166 -5.48 10.57 7.69
C LEU A 166 -6.23 11.35 6.61
N SER A 167 -6.10 12.69 6.56
CA SER A 167 -6.66 13.49 5.46
C SER A 167 -6.06 13.08 4.11
N ALA A 168 -4.74 12.97 4.03
CA ALA A 168 -4.07 12.54 2.81
C ALA A 168 -4.48 11.12 2.38
N VAL A 169 -4.70 10.23 3.34
CA VAL A 169 -5.23 8.87 3.07
C VAL A 169 -6.66 8.92 2.53
N THR A 170 -7.51 9.74 3.12
CA THR A 170 -8.91 9.90 2.67
C THR A 170 -8.98 10.50 1.27
N GLU A 171 -8.10 11.44 0.94
CA GLU A 171 -7.99 12.03 -0.40
C GLU A 171 -7.49 11.01 -1.44
N ALA A 172 -6.60 10.10 -1.02
CA ALA A 172 -6.03 9.09 -1.91
C ALA A 172 -6.95 7.88 -2.14
N ILE A 173 -7.91 7.62 -1.23
CA ILE A 173 -8.92 6.59 -1.46
C ILE A 173 -9.79 7.08 -2.63
N PRO A 174 -9.78 6.41 -3.80
CA PRO A 174 -10.70 6.77 -4.87
C PRO A 174 -12.08 6.80 -4.29
N GLN A 175 -12.87 7.83 -4.63
CA GLN A 175 -14.28 7.93 -4.24
C GLN A 175 -15.11 6.82 -4.91
N VAL A 176 -14.78 5.57 -4.63
CA VAL A 176 -15.46 4.37 -5.15
C VAL A 176 -16.88 4.29 -4.59
N HIS A 177 -17.22 5.14 -3.61
CA HIS A 177 -18.57 5.24 -3.06
C HIS A 177 -19.48 6.29 -3.69
N SER A 178 -19.06 7.05 -4.69
CA SER A 178 -19.98 7.42 -5.73
C SER A 178 -20.20 6.17 -6.59
N THR A 179 -21.00 5.23 -6.07
CA THR A 179 -21.74 4.38 -6.99
C THR A 179 -22.24 5.32 -8.09
N PRO A 180 -21.82 5.16 -9.36
CA PRO A 180 -22.69 5.66 -10.40
C PRO A 180 -24.03 5.07 -9.97
N LYS A 181 -25.02 5.93 -9.65
CA LYS A 181 -26.39 5.49 -9.69
C LYS A 181 -26.44 4.75 -11.00
N LEU A 182 -26.37 3.44 -10.91
CA LEU A 182 -26.69 2.57 -12.01
C LEU A 182 -28.00 3.15 -12.44
N CYS A 183 -28.01 3.93 -13.51
CA CYS A 183 -29.22 4.24 -14.19
C CYS A 183 -29.85 2.86 -14.24
N LYS A 184 -31.00 2.71 -13.60
CA LYS A 184 -31.82 1.55 -13.82
C LYS A 184 -31.96 1.47 -15.32
N ALA A 185 -30.98 0.87 -15.95
CA ALA A 185 -31.17 0.24 -17.22
C ALA A 185 -32.34 -0.68 -16.90
N ALA A 186 -33.46 -0.35 -17.51
CA ALA A 186 -34.64 -1.17 -17.43
C ALA A 186 -34.11 -2.59 -17.46
N SER A 187 -34.40 -3.33 -16.39
CA SER A 187 -34.20 -4.77 -16.35
C SER A 187 -34.96 -5.26 -17.58
N VAL A 188 -34.24 -5.42 -18.66
CA VAL A 188 -34.66 -6.37 -19.67
C VAL A 188 -34.53 -7.65 -18.90
N ASP A 189 -35.66 -8.18 -18.43
CA ASP A 189 -35.78 -9.57 -18.03
C ASP A 189 -35.35 -10.38 -19.24
N THR A 190 -34.05 -10.62 -19.33
CA THR A 190 -33.51 -11.74 -20.05
C THR A 190 -33.83 -12.92 -19.15
N GLU A 191 -35.07 -13.41 -19.29
CA GLU A 191 -35.40 -14.75 -18.87
C GLU A 191 -34.27 -15.64 -19.37
N ASP A 192 -33.57 -16.26 -18.42
CA ASP A 192 -32.48 -17.16 -18.73
C ASP A 192 -33.01 -18.17 -19.74
N ALA A 193 -32.43 -18.23 -20.96
CA ALA A 193 -32.84 -19.12 -22.03
C ALA A 193 -32.89 -20.60 -21.58
N ARG A 194 -32.28 -20.91 -20.44
CA ARG A 194 -32.36 -22.19 -19.76
C ARG A 194 -33.68 -22.42 -19.03
N ALA A 195 -34.42 -21.37 -18.68
CA ALA A 195 -35.74 -21.47 -18.06
C ALA A 195 -36.84 -21.72 -19.10
N LEU A 196 -36.56 -21.48 -20.39
CA LEU A 196 -37.48 -21.69 -21.50
C LEU A 196 -37.29 -23.02 -22.21
N ALA A 197 -36.34 -23.87 -21.80
CA ALA A 197 -36.17 -25.22 -22.31
C ALA A 197 -37.21 -26.16 -21.65
N TYR A 198 -38.44 -26.05 -22.08
CA TYR A 198 -39.50 -26.99 -21.77
C TYR A 198 -39.56 -28.02 -22.91
N GLU A 199 -39.23 -29.28 -22.61
CA GLU A 199 -39.40 -30.39 -23.52
C GLU A 199 -40.87 -30.89 -23.33
N PRO A 200 -41.77 -30.74 -24.34
CA PRO A 200 -43.10 -31.29 -24.22
C PRO A 200 -43.01 -32.80 -24.27
N ASN A 201 -43.55 -33.44 -23.24
CA ASN A 201 -43.73 -34.91 -23.21
C ASN A 201 -44.52 -35.30 -24.45
N SER A 202 -43.90 -36.06 -25.32
CA SER A 202 -44.56 -36.79 -26.42
C SER A 202 -45.19 -38.06 -25.85
N ASP A 203 -46.50 -38.09 -25.79
CA ASP A 203 -47.25 -39.33 -25.66
C ASP A 203 -47.09 -40.20 -26.89
#